data_4d00be599b9b70a571d9f1036ec40b4b
#
_entry.id   4d00be599b9b70a571d9f1036ec40b4b
#
_cell.length_a   1.000
_cell.length_b   1.000
_cell.length_c   1.000
_cell.angle_alpha   90.00
_cell.angle_beta   90.00
_cell.angle_gamma   90.00
#
_symmetry.space_group_name_H-M   'P 1'
#
loop_
_entity.id
_entity.type
_entity.pdbx_description
1 polymer ?
#
loop_
_entity_poly.entity_id
_entity_poly.type
_entity_poly.pdbx_seq_one_letter_code
_entity_poly.pdbx_strand_id
1 'polypeptide(L)'
;AARGLQVNDLSPPVQPSGHASVPLFRDYLAVVRKAGRHRFEWMLRRCDNGLDVPAEVTVSAIELDAEPAMLATIRDLTERKVYEEKIHKLAFYDALTDLPNRRLFFDRLSQALAHSERSGQYGAVIYLDLDNFKPLNDQYGHLAGDLLLQEVGRRLAHCIREQDTVARLGGDEFVVLLVHVADNLESATDLARQVAERILHDLARPYVMSLDEQGNAARKIEHLCSASLGMTLFPPCESDSETILRRADRAMYQAKGEGRNKICLAEVD
;
A
#
# COMPACT_ATOMS: atom_id res chain seq x y z
N ALA A 1 -35.36 -23.78 2.40
CA ALA A 1 -36.24 -22.62 2.16
C ALA A 1 -36.24 -21.76 3.44
N ALA A 2 -35.80 -20.54 3.35
CA ALA A 2 -35.76 -19.58 4.47
C ALA A 2 -37.18 -19.01 4.68
N ARG A 3 -38.06 -19.77 5.32
CA ARG A 3 -39.39 -19.27 5.67
C ARG A 3 -39.33 -18.56 7.05
N GLY A 4 -39.82 -17.30 7.12
CA GLY A 4 -39.94 -16.53 8.34
C GLY A 4 -38.69 -15.78 8.80
N LEU A 5 -37.59 -15.75 8.00
CA LEU A 5 -36.43 -14.92 8.31
C LEU A 5 -36.71 -13.44 8.06
N GLN A 6 -36.24 -12.60 8.98
CA GLN A 6 -36.30 -11.16 8.86
C GLN A 6 -34.96 -10.59 8.40
N VAL A 7 -34.92 -9.33 7.97
CA VAL A 7 -33.68 -8.63 7.57
C VAL A 7 -32.62 -8.68 8.66
N ASN A 8 -33.03 -8.63 9.94
CA ASN A 8 -32.13 -8.76 11.09
C ASN A 8 -31.39 -10.11 11.14
N ASP A 9 -32.04 -11.18 10.67
CA ASP A 9 -31.48 -12.52 10.70
C ASP A 9 -30.45 -12.72 9.58
N LEU A 10 -30.56 -11.90 8.53
CA LEU A 10 -29.78 -11.98 7.30
C LEU A 10 -28.79 -10.83 7.13
N SER A 11 -28.63 -9.97 8.13
CA SER A 11 -27.79 -8.78 8.01
C SER A 11 -27.04 -8.48 9.32
N PRO A 12 -25.83 -7.91 9.26
CA PRO A 12 -25.20 -7.33 10.44
C PRO A 12 -26.05 -6.15 10.96
N PRO A 13 -25.91 -5.76 12.22
CA PRO A 13 -26.67 -4.62 12.78
C PRO A 13 -26.47 -3.31 12.03
N VAL A 14 -25.25 -3.11 11.50
CA VAL A 14 -24.82 -1.90 10.77
C VAL A 14 -24.18 -2.32 9.46
N GLN A 15 -24.51 -1.63 8.38
CA GLN A 15 -23.89 -1.81 7.06
C GLN A 15 -22.55 -1.08 6.97
N PRO A 16 -21.65 -1.41 6.03
CA PRO A 16 -20.37 -0.72 5.84
C PRO A 16 -20.50 0.80 5.63
N SER A 17 -21.67 1.26 5.19
CA SER A 17 -22.00 2.70 5.07
C SER A 17 -22.19 3.42 6.42
N GLY A 18 -22.10 2.72 7.55
CA GLY A 18 -22.34 3.25 8.88
C GLY A 18 -23.83 3.34 9.28
N HIS A 19 -24.75 2.95 8.41
CA HIS A 19 -26.18 2.98 8.67
C HIS A 19 -26.68 1.66 9.28
N ALA A 20 -27.64 1.76 10.22
CA ALA A 20 -28.30 0.58 10.76
C ALA A 20 -29.10 -0.16 9.66
N SER A 21 -28.95 -1.49 9.60
CA SER A 21 -29.47 -2.31 8.49
C SER A 21 -31.00 -2.21 8.36
N VAL A 22 -31.75 -2.28 9.45
CA VAL A 22 -33.21 -2.30 9.37
C VAL A 22 -33.83 -1.01 8.85
N PRO A 23 -33.47 0.18 9.39
CA PRO A 23 -33.96 1.44 8.85
C PRO A 23 -33.58 1.61 7.37
N LEU A 24 -32.32 1.37 7.03
CA LEU A 24 -31.81 1.51 5.66
C LEU A 24 -32.56 0.60 4.68
N PHE A 25 -32.79 -0.66 5.04
CA PHE A 25 -33.56 -1.58 4.19
C PHE A 25 -34.99 -1.14 4.01
N ARG A 26 -35.64 -0.58 5.04
CA ARG A 26 -36.98 -0.01 4.95
C ARG A 26 -37.06 1.14 3.95
N ASP A 27 -36.05 2.01 3.94
CA ASP A 27 -35.95 3.12 2.99
C ASP A 27 -35.80 2.60 1.56
N TYR A 28 -35.00 1.56 1.33
CA TYR A 28 -34.87 0.91 0.03
C TYR A 28 -36.19 0.26 -0.42
N LEU A 29 -36.95 -0.35 0.47
CA LEU A 29 -38.28 -0.87 0.14
C LEU A 29 -39.25 0.26 -0.26
N ALA A 30 -39.13 1.43 0.34
CA ALA A 30 -39.94 2.59 -0.06
C ALA A 30 -39.58 3.05 -1.49
N VAL A 31 -38.32 2.99 -1.88
CA VAL A 31 -37.89 3.24 -3.25
C VAL A 31 -38.47 2.19 -4.21
N VAL A 32 -38.43 0.91 -3.86
CA VAL A 32 -39.02 -0.17 -4.68
C VAL A 32 -40.50 0.04 -4.91
N ARG A 33 -41.26 0.44 -3.87
CA ARG A 33 -42.70 0.71 -4.01
C ARG A 33 -43.01 1.84 -5.01
N LYS A 34 -42.11 2.83 -5.12
CA LYS A 34 -42.32 3.98 -6.04
C LYS A 34 -41.78 3.69 -7.45
N ALA A 35 -40.59 3.08 -7.53
CA ALA A 35 -39.85 2.89 -8.79
C ALA A 35 -40.03 1.49 -9.41
N GLY A 36 -40.72 0.57 -8.71
CA GLY A 36 -40.89 -0.82 -9.12
C GLY A 36 -39.68 -1.72 -8.88
N ARG A 37 -38.48 -1.15 -8.82
CA ARG A 37 -37.22 -1.89 -8.65
C ARG A 37 -36.14 -1.02 -7.99
N HIS A 38 -35.28 -1.65 -7.16
CA HIS A 38 -34.07 -1.02 -6.63
C HIS A 38 -32.94 -2.04 -6.52
N ARG A 39 -31.71 -1.62 -6.85
CA ARG A 39 -30.48 -2.43 -6.79
C ARG A 39 -29.47 -1.72 -5.88
N PHE A 40 -28.87 -2.44 -4.96
CA PHE A 40 -27.91 -1.91 -3.99
C PHE A 40 -26.94 -2.99 -3.54
N GLU A 41 -25.76 -2.58 -3.06
CA GLU A 41 -24.85 -3.47 -2.34
C GLU A 41 -25.29 -3.58 -0.88
N TRP A 42 -25.15 -4.78 -0.34
CA TRP A 42 -25.58 -5.10 1.00
C TRP A 42 -24.65 -6.12 1.63
N MET A 43 -24.31 -5.94 2.92
CA MET A 43 -23.66 -6.97 3.70
C MET A 43 -24.71 -7.94 4.22
N LEU A 44 -24.65 -9.18 3.77
CA LEU A 44 -25.50 -10.26 4.24
C LEU A 44 -24.79 -11.08 5.30
N ARG A 45 -25.55 -11.57 6.29
CA ARG A 45 -25.07 -12.54 7.28
C ARG A 45 -25.54 -13.92 6.91
N ARG A 46 -24.61 -14.85 6.76
CA ARG A 46 -24.91 -16.24 6.48
C ARG A 46 -25.50 -16.90 7.73
N CYS A 47 -26.60 -17.64 7.55
CA CYS A 47 -27.30 -18.33 8.65
C CYS A 47 -26.57 -19.58 9.14
N ASP A 48 -25.68 -20.15 8.33
CA ASP A 48 -24.98 -21.41 8.64
C ASP A 48 -23.78 -21.22 9.57
N ASN A 49 -23.06 -20.09 9.43
CA ASN A 49 -21.79 -19.86 10.15
C ASN A 49 -21.67 -18.42 10.70
N GLY A 50 -22.66 -17.55 10.46
CA GLY A 50 -22.66 -16.17 10.94
C GLY A 50 -21.67 -15.24 10.24
N LEU A 51 -21.02 -15.69 9.15
CA LEU A 51 -20.09 -14.84 8.40
C LEU A 51 -20.83 -13.79 7.59
N ASP A 52 -20.29 -12.58 7.61
CA ASP A 52 -20.80 -11.48 6.80
C ASP A 52 -20.20 -11.55 5.38
N VAL A 53 -21.06 -11.56 4.35
CA VAL A 53 -20.70 -11.67 2.92
C VAL A 53 -21.23 -10.46 2.14
N PRO A 54 -20.41 -9.81 1.30
CA PRO A 54 -20.89 -8.74 0.44
C PRO A 54 -21.76 -9.32 -0.67
N ALA A 55 -22.92 -8.71 -0.88
CA ALA A 55 -23.84 -9.15 -1.92
C ALA A 55 -24.44 -7.96 -2.66
N GLU A 56 -24.82 -8.19 -3.90
CA GLU A 56 -25.67 -7.32 -4.67
C GLU A 56 -27.10 -7.81 -4.53
N VAL A 57 -27.95 -6.95 -3.99
CA VAL A 57 -29.37 -7.24 -3.79
C VAL A 57 -30.18 -6.41 -4.80
N THR A 58 -31.03 -7.07 -5.56
CA THR A 58 -32.03 -6.43 -6.38
C THR A 58 -33.41 -6.79 -5.86
N VAL A 59 -34.16 -5.80 -5.46
CA VAL A 59 -35.55 -5.98 -5.03
C VAL A 59 -36.48 -5.41 -6.10
N SER A 60 -37.46 -6.21 -6.52
CA SER A 60 -38.45 -5.83 -7.52
C SER A 60 -39.87 -6.05 -6.96
N ALA A 61 -40.76 -5.11 -7.19
CA ALA A 61 -42.18 -5.31 -6.95
C ALA A 61 -42.73 -6.25 -8.04
N ILE A 62 -43.43 -7.30 -7.61
CA ILE A 62 -44.06 -8.30 -8.48
C ILE A 62 -45.49 -8.56 -8.03
N GLU A 63 -46.24 -9.25 -8.83
CA GLU A 63 -47.52 -9.82 -8.48
C GLU A 63 -47.38 -11.35 -8.41
N LEU A 64 -47.77 -11.95 -7.33
CA LEU A 64 -47.71 -13.40 -7.11
C LEU A 64 -49.09 -13.87 -6.62
N ASP A 65 -49.74 -14.75 -7.39
CA ASP A 65 -51.09 -15.24 -7.11
C ASP A 65 -52.11 -14.11 -6.89
N ALA A 66 -52.04 -13.03 -7.70
CA ALA A 66 -52.83 -11.80 -7.61
C ALA A 66 -52.61 -10.97 -6.32
N GLU A 67 -51.59 -11.27 -5.57
CA GLU A 67 -51.18 -10.51 -4.38
C GLU A 67 -49.89 -9.73 -4.62
N PRO A 68 -49.77 -8.47 -4.13
CA PRO A 68 -48.53 -7.72 -4.23
C PRO A 68 -47.42 -8.40 -3.43
N ALA A 69 -46.29 -8.66 -4.08
CA ALA A 69 -45.13 -9.29 -3.47
C ALA A 69 -43.84 -8.57 -3.86
N MET A 70 -42.74 -8.84 -3.18
CA MET A 70 -41.43 -8.38 -3.51
C MET A 70 -40.49 -9.57 -3.77
N LEU A 71 -39.83 -9.55 -4.91
CA LEU A 71 -38.79 -10.54 -5.25
C LEU A 71 -37.42 -9.94 -4.99
N ALA A 72 -36.65 -10.56 -4.11
CA ALA A 72 -35.26 -10.22 -3.90
C ALA A 72 -34.35 -11.23 -4.61
N THR A 73 -33.52 -10.75 -5.52
CA THR A 73 -32.45 -11.52 -6.13
C THR A 73 -31.14 -11.13 -5.47
N ILE A 74 -30.40 -12.12 -4.99
CA ILE A 74 -29.15 -11.93 -4.25
C ILE A 74 -28.02 -12.53 -5.08
N ARG A 75 -26.98 -11.75 -5.33
CA ARG A 75 -25.76 -12.18 -5.96
C ARG A 75 -24.60 -12.00 -5.00
N ASP A 76 -23.91 -13.07 -4.65
CA ASP A 76 -22.69 -13.02 -3.84
C ASP A 76 -21.58 -12.30 -4.62
N LEU A 77 -20.94 -11.32 -3.98
CA LEU A 77 -19.83 -10.55 -4.54
C LEU A 77 -18.47 -10.92 -3.93
N THR A 78 -18.40 -11.95 -3.08
CA THR A 78 -17.17 -12.30 -2.35
C THR A 78 -16.00 -12.55 -3.30
N GLU A 79 -16.17 -13.43 -4.27
CA GLU A 79 -15.10 -13.72 -5.25
C GLU A 79 -14.71 -12.48 -6.04
N ARG A 80 -15.70 -11.69 -6.47
CA ARG A 80 -15.44 -10.48 -7.23
C ARG A 80 -14.62 -9.47 -6.42
N LYS A 81 -14.97 -9.20 -5.17
CA LYS A 81 -14.23 -8.27 -4.28
C LYS A 81 -12.82 -8.78 -3.98
N VAL A 82 -12.65 -10.08 -3.75
CA VAL A 82 -11.32 -10.68 -3.59
C VAL A 82 -10.45 -10.51 -4.86
N TYR A 83 -11.04 -10.68 -6.04
CA TYR A 83 -10.29 -10.44 -7.28
C TYR A 83 -9.99 -8.97 -7.52
N GLU A 84 -10.92 -8.06 -7.23
CA GLU A 84 -10.71 -6.61 -7.32
C GLU A 84 -9.57 -6.17 -6.39
N GLU A 85 -9.53 -6.66 -5.13
CA GLU A 85 -8.44 -6.41 -4.18
C GLU A 85 -7.10 -6.99 -4.66
N LYS A 86 -7.10 -8.22 -5.21
CA LYS A 86 -5.90 -8.83 -5.79
C LYS A 86 -5.37 -8.02 -6.98
N ILE A 87 -6.26 -7.60 -7.88
CA ILE A 87 -5.89 -6.77 -9.03
C ILE A 87 -5.32 -5.44 -8.55
N HIS A 88 -5.95 -4.81 -7.55
CA HIS A 88 -5.46 -3.57 -6.97
C HIS A 88 -4.06 -3.77 -6.34
N LYS A 89 -3.87 -4.83 -5.55
CA LYS A 89 -2.55 -5.14 -4.98
C LYS A 89 -1.50 -5.36 -6.06
N LEU A 90 -1.78 -6.18 -7.07
CA LEU A 90 -0.84 -6.43 -8.19
C LEU A 90 -0.53 -5.18 -9.00
N ALA A 91 -1.49 -4.25 -9.14
CA ALA A 91 -1.31 -3.02 -9.91
C ALA A 91 -0.47 -1.96 -9.18
N PHE A 92 -0.49 -1.93 -7.84
CA PHE A 92 0.03 -0.82 -7.04
C PHE A 92 1.07 -1.20 -5.98
N TYR A 93 1.25 -2.49 -5.69
CA TYR A 93 2.17 -2.98 -4.67
C TYR A 93 3.16 -3.99 -5.25
N ASP A 94 4.34 -4.04 -4.66
CA ASP A 94 5.35 -5.06 -4.94
C ASP A 94 4.96 -6.38 -4.25
N ALA A 95 4.92 -7.47 -5.03
CA ALA A 95 4.42 -8.77 -4.54
C ALA A 95 5.30 -9.42 -3.48
N LEU A 96 6.59 -9.05 -3.40
CA LEU A 96 7.53 -9.62 -2.44
C LEU A 96 7.50 -8.89 -1.10
N THR A 97 7.48 -7.56 -1.14
CA THR A 97 7.66 -6.71 0.04
C THR A 97 6.35 -6.10 0.56
N ASP A 98 5.25 -6.22 -0.19
CA ASP A 98 3.94 -5.56 0.04
C ASP A 98 4.05 -4.01 0.15
N LEU A 99 5.17 -3.44 -0.28
CA LEU A 99 5.38 -2.00 -0.38
C LEU A 99 4.74 -1.45 -1.66
N PRO A 100 4.39 -0.15 -1.72
CA PRO A 100 4.11 0.53 -2.97
C PRO A 100 5.12 0.18 -4.05
N ASN A 101 4.62 -0.13 -5.26
CA ASN A 101 5.46 -0.34 -6.43
C ASN A 101 5.78 0.99 -7.13
N ARG A 102 6.54 0.94 -8.22
CA ARG A 102 6.90 2.10 -9.04
C ARG A 102 5.68 2.96 -9.42
N ARG A 103 4.57 2.34 -9.81
CA ARG A 103 3.37 3.05 -10.25
C ARG A 103 2.74 3.86 -9.12
N LEU A 104 2.54 3.24 -7.95
CA LEU A 104 1.96 3.91 -6.80
C LEU A 104 2.90 4.99 -6.25
N PHE A 105 4.22 4.78 -6.32
CA PHE A 105 5.20 5.80 -5.94
C PHE A 105 5.05 7.07 -6.79
N PHE A 106 4.98 6.94 -8.13
CA PHE A 106 4.83 8.11 -9.01
C PHE A 106 3.49 8.83 -8.81
N ASP A 107 2.41 8.10 -8.56
CA ASP A 107 1.12 8.70 -8.23
C ASP A 107 1.23 9.55 -6.95
N ARG A 108 1.81 9.00 -5.88
CA ARG A 108 2.02 9.72 -4.61
C ARG A 108 2.99 10.90 -4.75
N LEU A 109 4.06 10.75 -5.52
CA LEU A 109 4.99 11.85 -5.78
C LEU A 109 4.30 12.99 -6.50
N SER A 110 3.48 12.70 -7.52
CA SER A 110 2.71 13.72 -8.25
C SER A 110 1.73 14.45 -7.32
N GLN A 111 1.07 13.74 -6.42
CA GLN A 111 0.19 14.34 -5.40
C GLN A 111 0.99 15.21 -4.41
N ALA A 112 2.17 14.76 -3.98
CA ALA A 112 3.05 15.50 -3.08
C ALA A 112 3.55 16.81 -3.73
N LEU A 113 3.91 16.77 -5.01
CA LEU A 113 4.31 17.97 -5.77
C LEU A 113 3.18 19.00 -5.84
N ALA A 114 1.98 18.56 -6.24
CA ALA A 114 0.81 19.42 -6.30
C ALA A 114 0.43 20.00 -4.91
N HIS A 115 0.71 19.26 -3.84
CA HIS A 115 0.50 19.76 -2.47
C HIS A 115 1.58 20.76 -2.07
N SER A 116 2.85 20.45 -2.35
CA SER A 116 4.01 21.33 -2.11
C SER A 116 3.82 22.70 -2.76
N GLU A 117 3.35 22.73 -4.02
CA GLU A 117 3.03 23.97 -4.75
C GLU A 117 1.98 24.83 -4.01
N ARG A 118 0.95 24.20 -3.44
CA ARG A 118 -0.12 24.94 -2.72
C ARG A 118 0.27 25.36 -1.31
N SER A 119 1.05 24.55 -0.60
CA SER A 119 1.41 24.79 0.81
C SER A 119 2.66 25.64 0.99
N GLY A 120 3.51 25.72 -0.03
CA GLY A 120 4.82 26.36 0.06
C GLY A 120 5.88 25.51 0.78
N GLN A 121 5.58 24.24 1.11
CA GLN A 121 6.48 23.36 1.85
C GLN A 121 7.34 22.52 0.93
N TYR A 122 8.58 22.26 1.35
CA TYR A 122 9.49 21.36 0.68
C TYR A 122 9.16 19.90 0.98
N GLY A 123 9.45 19.04 0.01
CA GLY A 123 9.51 17.61 0.20
C GLY A 123 10.88 17.06 -0.20
N ALA A 124 11.10 15.77 0.02
CA ALA A 124 12.35 15.10 -0.36
C ALA A 124 12.10 13.69 -0.91
N VAL A 125 12.98 13.27 -1.81
CA VAL A 125 13.07 11.90 -2.29
C VAL A 125 14.44 11.34 -1.93
N ILE A 126 14.46 10.13 -1.35
CA ILE A 126 15.68 9.37 -1.06
C ILE A 126 15.63 8.11 -1.91
N TYR A 127 16.53 7.97 -2.86
CA TYR A 127 16.75 6.77 -3.64
C TYR A 127 17.81 5.92 -2.98
N LEU A 128 17.59 4.64 -2.83
CA LEU A 128 18.54 3.74 -2.18
C LEU A 128 18.66 2.41 -2.92
N ASP A 129 19.86 1.85 -2.89
CA ASP A 129 20.20 0.56 -3.47
C ASP A 129 21.07 -0.21 -2.45
N LEU A 130 20.81 -1.51 -2.32
CA LEU A 130 21.53 -2.35 -1.37
C LEU A 130 22.92 -2.70 -1.89
N ASP A 131 23.93 -2.37 -1.09
CA ASP A 131 25.30 -2.69 -1.46
C ASP A 131 25.54 -4.20 -1.41
N ASN A 132 26.16 -4.75 -2.46
CA ASN A 132 26.55 -6.15 -2.55
C ASN A 132 25.38 -7.16 -2.39
N PHE A 133 24.16 -6.81 -2.83
CA PHE A 133 23.02 -7.71 -2.80
C PHE A 133 23.23 -8.97 -3.68
N LYS A 134 23.82 -8.81 -4.88
CA LYS A 134 24.07 -9.93 -5.77
C LYS A 134 24.95 -11.03 -5.17
N PRO A 135 26.11 -10.75 -4.51
CA PRO A 135 26.89 -11.75 -3.79
C PRO A 135 26.11 -12.59 -2.77
N LEU A 136 25.12 -11.99 -2.08
CA LEU A 136 24.25 -12.75 -1.16
C LEU A 136 23.46 -13.81 -1.93
N ASN A 137 22.82 -13.42 -3.03
CA ASN A 137 22.07 -14.35 -3.89
C ASN A 137 22.96 -15.46 -4.45
N ASP A 138 24.15 -15.11 -4.91
CA ASP A 138 25.10 -16.06 -5.47
C ASP A 138 25.59 -17.08 -4.42
N GLN A 139 25.68 -16.68 -3.14
CA GLN A 139 26.16 -17.52 -2.04
C GLN A 139 25.05 -18.34 -1.37
N TYR A 140 23.85 -17.77 -1.17
CA TYR A 140 22.79 -18.37 -0.36
C TYR A 140 21.48 -18.63 -1.12
N GLY A 141 21.46 -18.31 -2.43
CA GLY A 141 20.30 -18.47 -3.29
C GLY A 141 19.27 -17.33 -3.17
N HIS A 142 18.36 -17.29 -4.13
CA HIS A 142 17.37 -16.22 -4.25
C HIS A 142 16.42 -16.12 -3.03
N LEU A 143 16.14 -17.23 -2.35
CA LEU A 143 15.31 -17.21 -1.15
C LEU A 143 15.92 -16.32 -0.04
N ALA A 144 17.25 -16.37 0.13
CA ALA A 144 17.94 -15.50 1.09
C ALA A 144 17.83 -14.02 0.70
N GLY A 145 17.95 -13.72 -0.60
CA GLY A 145 17.73 -12.37 -1.12
C GLY A 145 16.31 -11.87 -0.92
N ASP A 146 15.32 -12.71 -1.14
CA ASP A 146 13.91 -12.37 -0.93
C ASP A 146 13.63 -12.04 0.54
N LEU A 147 14.13 -12.84 1.47
CA LEU A 147 14.02 -12.58 2.92
C LEU A 147 14.72 -11.28 3.33
N LEU A 148 15.91 -11.00 2.76
CA LEU A 148 16.60 -9.73 2.98
C LEU A 148 15.76 -8.55 2.50
N LEU A 149 15.22 -8.60 1.28
CA LEU A 149 14.40 -7.53 0.70
C LEU A 149 13.13 -7.27 1.52
N GLN A 150 12.47 -8.31 2.02
CA GLN A 150 11.32 -8.17 2.91
C GLN A 150 11.69 -7.47 4.22
N GLU A 151 12.80 -7.86 4.84
CA GLU A 151 13.26 -7.24 6.08
C GLU A 151 13.73 -5.80 5.87
N VAL A 152 14.40 -5.50 4.73
CA VAL A 152 14.73 -4.13 4.32
C VAL A 152 13.46 -3.28 4.22
N GLY A 153 12.46 -3.75 3.51
CA GLY A 153 11.17 -3.05 3.38
C GLY A 153 10.53 -2.76 4.74
N ARG A 154 10.56 -3.73 5.65
CA ARG A 154 10.05 -3.59 7.01
C ARG A 154 10.84 -2.54 7.82
N ARG A 155 12.17 -2.54 7.75
CA ARG A 155 13.03 -1.54 8.44
C ARG A 155 12.78 -0.14 7.89
N LEU A 156 12.72 0.01 6.57
CA LEU A 156 12.44 1.30 5.93
C LEU A 156 11.08 1.86 6.39
N ALA A 157 10.04 1.04 6.42
CA ALA A 157 8.72 1.47 6.90
C ALA A 157 8.73 1.95 8.36
N HIS A 158 9.61 1.40 9.22
CA HIS A 158 9.77 1.87 10.60
C HIS A 158 10.59 3.17 10.71
N CYS A 159 11.36 3.51 9.69
CA CYS A 159 12.18 4.72 9.66
C CYS A 159 11.40 5.97 9.23
N ILE A 160 10.15 5.87 8.83
CA ILE A 160 9.38 7.01 8.31
C ILE A 160 8.06 7.19 9.05
N ARG A 161 7.39 8.32 8.80
CA ARG A 161 6.07 8.63 9.36
C ARG A 161 4.97 8.02 8.49
N GLU A 162 3.76 7.90 9.01
CA GLU A 162 2.60 7.36 8.30
C GLU A 162 2.26 8.12 6.98
N GLN A 163 2.49 9.43 6.96
CA GLN A 163 2.27 10.26 5.78
C GLN A 163 3.33 10.11 4.69
N ASP A 164 4.52 9.62 5.04
CA ASP A 164 5.62 9.38 4.10
C ASP A 164 5.38 8.07 3.34
N THR A 165 6.14 7.85 2.29
CA THR A 165 6.01 6.63 1.49
C THR A 165 7.35 5.94 1.30
N VAL A 166 7.40 4.65 1.59
CA VAL A 166 8.45 3.74 1.08
C VAL A 166 7.89 2.99 -0.11
N ALA A 167 8.68 2.83 -1.16
CA ALA A 167 8.33 2.01 -2.32
C ALA A 167 9.54 1.17 -2.78
N ARG A 168 9.26 0.04 -3.42
CA ARG A 168 10.27 -0.76 -4.13
C ARG A 168 10.08 -0.59 -5.62
N LEU A 169 11.14 -0.17 -6.34
CA LEU A 169 11.07 0.07 -7.79
C LEU A 169 11.40 -1.17 -8.61
N GLY A 170 12.14 -2.10 -8.04
CA GLY A 170 12.55 -3.39 -8.63
C GLY A 170 13.91 -3.83 -8.11
N GLY A 171 14.25 -5.11 -8.25
CA GLY A 171 15.54 -5.62 -7.76
C GLY A 171 15.81 -5.28 -6.30
N ASP A 172 16.92 -4.61 -6.05
CA ASP A 172 17.40 -4.10 -4.76
C ASP A 172 17.23 -2.59 -4.58
N GLU A 173 16.42 -1.95 -5.46
CA GLU A 173 16.16 -0.52 -5.45
C GLU A 173 14.90 -0.15 -4.67
N PHE A 174 15.04 0.74 -3.71
CA PHE A 174 13.94 1.30 -2.94
C PHE A 174 13.96 2.84 -3.03
N VAL A 175 12.81 3.44 -2.77
CA VAL A 175 12.69 4.91 -2.69
C VAL A 175 11.84 5.29 -1.49
N VAL A 176 12.19 6.43 -0.90
CA VAL A 176 11.42 7.05 0.17
C VAL A 176 11.00 8.43 -0.27
N LEU A 177 9.73 8.73 -0.13
CA LEU A 177 9.15 10.05 -0.34
C LEU A 177 8.79 10.65 1.01
N LEU A 178 9.41 11.78 1.33
CA LEU A 178 9.11 12.57 2.51
C LEU A 178 8.26 13.77 2.10
N VAL A 179 7.09 13.91 2.71
CA VAL A 179 6.15 15.00 2.44
C VAL A 179 6.12 16.00 3.59
N HIS A 180 5.81 17.27 3.30
CA HIS A 180 5.70 18.33 4.33
C HIS A 180 6.92 18.42 5.24
N VAL A 181 8.11 18.45 4.66
CA VAL A 181 9.36 18.37 5.42
C VAL A 181 9.61 19.66 6.19
N ALA A 182 9.62 20.80 5.50
CA ALA A 182 9.79 22.15 6.11
C ALA A 182 9.40 23.26 5.13
N ASP A 183 9.31 24.48 5.66
CA ASP A 183 8.94 25.68 4.89
C ASP A 183 10.16 26.37 4.23
N ASN A 184 11.38 25.95 4.54
CA ASN A 184 12.61 26.48 3.96
C ASN A 184 13.60 25.37 3.65
N LEU A 185 14.52 25.64 2.71
CA LEU A 185 15.46 24.67 2.16
C LEU A 185 16.43 24.12 3.21
N GLU A 186 16.96 24.97 4.10
CA GLU A 186 17.93 24.56 5.12
C GLU A 186 17.33 23.54 6.08
N SER A 187 16.19 23.87 6.69
CA SER A 187 15.48 22.96 7.60
C SER A 187 15.01 21.69 6.89
N ALA A 188 14.57 21.81 5.63
CA ALA A 188 14.16 20.65 4.85
C ALA A 188 15.34 19.70 4.57
N THR A 189 16.52 20.25 4.27
CA THR A 189 17.75 19.49 4.07
C THR A 189 18.14 18.75 5.33
N ASP A 190 18.13 19.43 6.47
CA ASP A 190 18.54 18.84 7.76
C ASP A 190 17.58 17.72 8.19
N LEU A 191 16.27 17.94 8.09
CA LEU A 191 15.28 16.94 8.45
C LEU A 191 15.31 15.71 7.52
N ALA A 192 15.44 15.93 6.22
CA ALA A 192 15.57 14.83 5.26
C ALA A 192 16.88 14.04 5.49
N ARG A 193 17.99 14.73 5.80
CA ARG A 193 19.26 14.11 6.16
C ARG A 193 19.14 13.24 7.41
N GLN A 194 18.49 13.72 8.46
CA GLN A 194 18.25 12.94 9.68
C GLN A 194 17.48 11.64 9.40
N VAL A 195 16.50 11.70 8.52
CA VAL A 195 15.77 10.48 8.11
C VAL A 195 16.69 9.55 7.32
N ALA A 196 17.46 10.07 6.36
CA ALA A 196 18.41 9.28 5.59
C ALA A 196 19.50 8.61 6.47
N GLU A 197 20.03 9.31 7.47
CA GLU A 197 21.00 8.78 8.43
C GLU A 197 20.38 7.67 9.29
N ARG A 198 19.13 7.84 9.75
CA ARG A 198 18.40 6.79 10.47
C ARG A 198 18.20 5.55 9.60
N ILE A 199 17.82 5.73 8.34
CA ILE A 199 17.71 4.63 7.35
C ILE A 199 19.06 3.91 7.21
N LEU A 200 20.13 4.65 6.96
CA LEU A 200 21.46 4.07 6.78
C LEU A 200 21.91 3.27 8.00
N HIS A 201 21.70 3.82 9.20
CA HIS A 201 21.99 3.16 10.46
C HIS A 201 21.20 1.85 10.66
N ASP A 202 19.88 1.89 10.42
CA ASP A 202 19.01 0.73 10.64
C ASP A 202 19.24 -0.37 9.58
N LEU A 203 19.55 0.00 8.33
CA LEU A 203 19.89 -0.97 7.29
C LEU A 203 21.24 -1.65 7.53
N ALA A 204 22.19 -0.98 8.16
CA ALA A 204 23.51 -1.56 8.49
C ALA A 204 23.47 -2.58 9.64
N ARG A 205 22.35 -2.71 10.37
CA ARG A 205 22.20 -3.70 11.45
C ARG A 205 22.13 -5.12 10.89
N PRO A 206 22.66 -6.13 11.59
CA PRO A 206 22.62 -7.52 11.13
C PRO A 206 21.22 -8.00 10.73
N TYR A 207 21.15 -8.79 9.67
CA TYR A 207 19.96 -9.49 9.19
C TYR A 207 20.06 -10.96 9.59
N VAL A 208 19.12 -11.43 10.40
CA VAL A 208 19.04 -12.83 10.80
C VAL A 208 17.93 -13.49 9.99
N MET A 209 18.32 -14.34 9.04
CA MET A 209 17.41 -15.03 8.15
C MET A 209 17.38 -16.52 8.47
N SER A 210 16.19 -17.15 8.43
CA SER A 210 16.03 -18.59 8.59
C SER A 210 15.66 -19.18 7.24
N LEU A 211 16.55 -20.01 6.69
CA LEU A 211 16.30 -20.76 5.45
C LEU A 211 15.83 -22.16 5.82
N ASP A 212 14.59 -22.49 5.45
CA ASP A 212 14.07 -23.85 5.56
C ASP A 212 14.64 -24.68 4.42
N GLU A 213 15.56 -25.59 4.71
CA GLU A 213 15.99 -26.62 3.78
C GLU A 213 14.99 -27.80 3.91
N GLN A 214 14.39 -28.22 2.80
CA GLN A 214 13.41 -29.30 2.74
C GLN A 214 13.90 -30.53 3.53
N GLY A 215 13.32 -30.73 4.72
CA GLY A 215 13.58 -31.91 5.57
C GLY A 215 14.72 -31.79 6.57
N ASN A 216 15.43 -30.66 6.64
CA ASN A 216 16.48 -30.38 7.63
C ASN A 216 16.09 -29.24 8.58
N ALA A 217 16.81 -29.14 9.71
CA ALA A 217 16.63 -28.01 10.62
C ALA A 217 16.93 -26.67 9.91
N ALA A 218 16.07 -25.68 10.10
CA ALA A 218 16.21 -24.35 9.50
C ALA A 218 17.62 -23.78 9.75
N ARG A 219 18.33 -23.46 8.67
CA ARG A 219 19.66 -22.85 8.73
C ARG A 219 19.52 -21.36 9.01
N LYS A 220 20.03 -20.89 10.14
CA LYS A 220 20.14 -19.46 10.43
C LYS A 220 21.37 -18.86 9.76
N ILE A 221 21.17 -17.78 9.04
CA ILE A 221 22.21 -16.99 8.40
C ILE A 221 22.17 -15.60 9.01
N GLU A 222 23.32 -15.11 9.45
CA GLU A 222 23.52 -13.71 9.81
C GLU A 222 24.28 -13.02 8.67
N HIS A 223 23.72 -11.92 8.16
CA HIS A 223 24.28 -11.18 7.04
C HIS A 223 24.31 -9.68 7.37
N LEU A 224 25.39 -9.01 6.94
CA LEU A 224 25.52 -7.56 7.00
C LEU A 224 25.34 -7.00 5.59
N CYS A 225 24.44 -6.07 5.45
CA CYS A 225 24.20 -5.36 4.20
C CYS A 225 24.19 -3.86 4.49
N SER A 226 24.88 -3.08 3.69
CA SER A 226 24.78 -1.62 3.69
C SER A 226 23.94 -1.13 2.51
N ALA A 227 23.68 0.14 2.44
CA ALA A 227 22.98 0.76 1.34
C ALA A 227 23.68 2.06 0.92
N SER A 228 23.62 2.37 -0.37
CA SER A 228 24.00 3.66 -0.92
C SER A 228 22.75 4.51 -1.14
N LEU A 229 22.73 5.73 -0.61
CA LEU A 229 21.59 6.61 -0.62
C LEU A 229 21.88 7.88 -1.42
N GLY A 230 20.98 8.23 -2.32
CA GLY A 230 20.93 9.53 -2.98
C GLY A 230 19.70 10.31 -2.53
N MET A 231 19.88 11.53 -2.07
CA MET A 231 18.81 12.38 -1.59
C MET A 231 18.68 13.62 -2.48
N THR A 232 17.45 14.00 -2.79
CA THR A 232 17.13 15.29 -3.43
C THR A 232 15.93 15.91 -2.74
N LEU A 233 15.92 17.25 -2.69
CA LEU A 233 14.74 17.99 -2.27
C LEU A 233 13.98 18.47 -3.50
N PHE A 234 12.69 18.62 -3.34
CA PHE A 234 11.87 19.30 -4.32
C PHE A 234 11.22 20.54 -3.70
N PRO A 235 11.45 21.72 -4.32
CA PRO A 235 10.85 22.98 -3.89
C PRO A 235 9.39 23.06 -4.32
N PRO A 236 8.61 24.00 -3.76
CA PRO A 236 7.19 24.20 -4.11
C PRO A 236 6.91 24.49 -5.59
N CYS A 237 7.90 24.92 -6.38
CA CYS A 237 7.75 25.19 -7.81
C CYS A 237 8.16 24.02 -8.72
N GLU A 238 8.60 22.90 -8.18
CA GLU A 238 8.98 21.72 -8.95
C GLU A 238 7.73 20.91 -9.35
N SER A 239 7.64 20.53 -10.61
CA SER A 239 6.49 19.80 -11.16
C SER A 239 6.84 18.48 -11.85
N ASP A 240 8.12 18.22 -12.12
CA ASP A 240 8.56 17.03 -12.87
C ASP A 240 9.05 15.91 -11.95
N SER A 241 8.18 14.94 -11.72
CA SER A 241 8.49 13.77 -10.89
C SER A 241 9.62 12.90 -11.42
N GLU A 242 9.80 12.81 -12.75
CA GLU A 242 10.88 12.01 -13.35
C GLU A 242 12.24 12.68 -13.13
N THR A 243 12.29 14.00 -13.23
CA THR A 243 13.51 14.77 -12.97
C THR A 243 13.94 14.65 -11.51
N ILE A 244 13.00 14.72 -10.57
CA ILE A 244 13.30 14.55 -9.13
C ILE A 244 13.89 13.14 -8.90
N LEU A 245 13.24 12.10 -9.40
CA LEU A 245 13.71 10.73 -9.19
C LEU A 245 15.10 10.52 -9.82
N ARG A 246 15.33 11.08 -11.02
CA ARG A 246 16.63 11.00 -11.71
C ARG A 246 17.75 11.73 -10.95
N ARG A 247 17.46 12.87 -10.30
CA ARG A 247 18.44 13.55 -9.43
C ARG A 247 18.82 12.69 -8.23
N ALA A 248 17.83 12.10 -7.56
CA ALA A 248 18.09 11.20 -6.44
C ALA A 248 18.89 9.95 -6.87
N ASP A 249 18.57 9.33 -8.01
CA ASP A 249 19.28 8.19 -8.58
C ASP A 249 20.75 8.53 -8.88
N ARG A 250 21.02 9.69 -9.52
CA ARG A 250 22.40 10.14 -9.77
C ARG A 250 23.19 10.31 -8.47
N ALA A 251 22.59 10.90 -7.44
CA ALA A 251 23.24 11.05 -6.15
C ALA A 251 23.52 9.69 -5.49
N MET A 252 22.60 8.73 -5.60
CA MET A 252 22.81 7.36 -5.14
C MET A 252 23.97 6.68 -5.87
N TYR A 253 24.05 6.85 -7.20
CA TYR A 253 25.17 6.34 -7.99
C TYR A 253 26.50 6.97 -7.58
N GLN A 254 26.52 8.27 -7.25
CA GLN A 254 27.68 8.95 -6.68
C GLN A 254 28.09 8.31 -5.35
N ALA A 255 27.14 8.06 -4.44
CA ALA A 255 27.41 7.37 -3.16
C ALA A 255 28.07 6.00 -3.38
N LYS A 256 27.62 5.23 -4.37
CA LYS A 256 28.26 3.97 -4.77
C LYS A 256 29.72 4.16 -5.25
N GLY A 257 29.96 5.17 -6.07
CA GLY A 257 31.30 5.50 -6.60
C GLY A 257 32.29 5.97 -5.53
N GLU A 258 31.80 6.65 -4.51
CA GLU A 258 32.60 7.20 -3.40
C GLU A 258 32.83 6.21 -2.24
N GLY A 259 32.59 4.91 -2.44
CA GLY A 259 32.90 3.88 -1.46
C GLY A 259 31.71 3.29 -0.72
N ARG A 260 30.48 3.53 -1.19
CA ARG A 260 29.23 2.95 -0.66
C ARG A 260 28.92 3.34 0.79
N ASN A 261 27.86 2.76 1.37
CA ASN A 261 27.43 2.94 2.76
C ASN A 261 27.39 4.42 3.19
N LYS A 262 26.81 5.27 2.38
CA LYS A 262 26.75 6.72 2.59
C LYS A 262 25.55 7.36 1.91
N ILE A 263 25.37 8.64 2.21
CA ILE A 263 24.35 9.52 1.65
C ILE A 263 25.05 10.56 0.79
N CYS A 264 24.59 10.75 -0.44
CA CYS A 264 24.92 11.90 -1.28
C CYS A 264 23.68 12.75 -1.50
N LEU A 265 23.84 14.07 -1.40
CA LEU A 265 22.80 15.05 -1.72
C LEU A 265 22.95 15.46 -3.19
N ALA A 266 21.88 15.37 -3.97
CA ALA A 266 21.87 15.93 -5.31
C ALA A 266 21.97 17.46 -5.23
N GLU A 267 22.81 18.04 -6.06
CA GLU A 267 22.84 19.50 -6.24
C GLU A 267 21.49 19.92 -6.86
N VAL A 268 20.93 20.98 -6.30
CA VAL A 268 19.72 21.62 -6.86
C VAL A 268 20.22 22.60 -7.92
N ASP A 269 19.97 22.27 -9.20
CA ASP A 269 20.29 23.18 -10.33
C ASP A 269 19.46 24.45 -10.25
#